data_37587315e15acf5c314ec375512913a4
#
_entry.id   37587315e15acf5c314ec375512913a4
#
_cell.length_a   1.000
_cell.length_b   1.000
_cell.length_c   1.000
_cell.angle_alpha   90.00
_cell.angle_beta   90.00
_cell.angle_gamma   90.00
#
_symmetry.space_group_name_H-M   'P 1'
#
loop_
_entity.id
_entity.type
_entity.pdbx_description
1 polymer ?
#
loop_
_entity_poly.entity_id
_entity_poly.type
_entity_poly.pdbx_seq_one_letter_code
_entity_poly.pdbx_strand_id
1 'polypeptide(L)'
;MTYVNQVALAATLLALFAGGAQAEGKKTLAIVVKGLDNPFFEQINLGCQDWAKNNPNSEYECLYTGPASSTDEAGEVQLVDDLLSKGVAAIAISPSNAPAMANRLKQIAPKVPVMTVDADLSAADRGLRATFLGTDNYLMGVKMAEQAMRLKPKGGTVCLQLGNVADDNINARAAGFRETVGGKGVERLSGQGGWTEIEGCPVYTNDQIDLANQQMADVFTSHPDLDAFILIGGWAQFAPQAYAQVTDQVMDKLKSKDLIIVAGDTLPPQVQAFKEGRSHAQIGQRPFEMGQRAPDVMIKLIAGEKVEDPMYTGLDVCTEEDPGFCGK
;
A
#
# COMPACT_ATOMS: atom_id res chain seq x y z
N MET A 1 -10.50 -99.03 5.27
CA MET A 1 -11.06 -98.20 4.21
C MET A 1 -11.94 -97.17 4.89
N THR A 2 -11.42 -95.99 5.11
CA THR A 2 -12.16 -94.86 5.74
C THR A 2 -11.79 -93.58 5.00
N TYR A 3 -12.74 -93.06 4.28
CA TYR A 3 -12.64 -91.77 3.58
C TYR A 3 -12.85 -90.63 4.57
N VAL A 4 -11.85 -89.73 4.63
CA VAL A 4 -11.95 -88.48 5.38
C VAL A 4 -12.31 -87.38 4.39
N ASN A 5 -13.47 -86.80 4.54
CA ASN A 5 -13.93 -85.63 3.79
C ASN A 5 -13.25 -84.36 4.35
N GLN A 6 -12.49 -83.70 3.49
CA GLN A 6 -11.99 -82.34 3.76
C GLN A 6 -13.02 -81.29 3.23
N VAL A 7 -13.62 -80.52 4.13
CA VAL A 7 -14.43 -79.35 3.81
C VAL A 7 -13.51 -78.13 3.79
N ALA A 8 -13.31 -77.55 2.62
CA ALA A 8 -12.55 -76.33 2.44
C ALA A 8 -13.46 -75.11 2.75
N LEU A 9 -13.14 -74.43 3.81
CA LEU A 9 -13.78 -73.10 4.15
C LEU A 9 -13.08 -72.01 3.35
N ALA A 10 -13.77 -71.41 2.35
CA ALA A 10 -13.31 -70.26 1.64
C ALA A 10 -13.68 -68.98 2.47
N ALA A 11 -12.69 -68.40 3.14
CA ALA A 11 -12.85 -67.07 3.82
C ALA A 11 -12.66 -65.99 2.79
N THR A 12 -13.75 -65.33 2.41
CA THR A 12 -13.73 -64.14 1.55
C THR A 12 -13.35 -62.90 2.40
N LEU A 13 -12.09 -62.44 2.29
CA LEU A 13 -11.68 -61.14 2.86
C LEU A 13 -12.27 -60.01 1.99
N LEU A 14 -13.31 -59.35 2.48
CA LEU A 14 -13.69 -57.99 2.00
C LEU A 14 -12.67 -56.99 2.53
N ALA A 15 -11.75 -56.57 1.69
CA ALA A 15 -10.89 -55.41 1.95
C ALA A 15 -11.76 -54.12 1.78
N LEU A 16 -12.19 -53.55 2.90
CA LEU A 16 -12.72 -52.20 2.97
C LEU A 16 -11.58 -51.24 2.64
N PHE A 17 -11.52 -50.77 1.39
CA PHE A 17 -10.78 -49.58 1.04
C PHE A 17 -11.51 -48.39 1.70
N ALA A 18 -11.17 -48.09 2.92
CA ALA A 18 -11.43 -46.79 3.49
C ALA A 18 -10.49 -45.81 2.74
N GLY A 19 -11.00 -45.23 1.65
CA GLY A 19 -10.36 -44.09 1.00
C GLY A 19 -10.31 -42.99 2.03
N GLY A 20 -9.17 -42.80 2.71
CA GLY A 20 -8.91 -41.62 3.49
C GLY A 20 -9.01 -40.44 2.56
N ALA A 21 -10.08 -39.64 2.67
CA ALA A 21 -10.11 -38.33 2.09
C ALA A 21 -8.94 -37.58 2.74
N GLN A 22 -7.82 -37.51 2.02
CA GLN A 22 -6.71 -36.66 2.38
C GLN A 22 -7.33 -35.25 2.33
N ALA A 23 -7.41 -34.58 3.47
CA ALA A 23 -7.87 -33.21 3.50
C ALA A 23 -6.96 -32.42 2.56
N GLU A 24 -7.47 -32.08 1.38
CA GLU A 24 -6.78 -31.20 0.46
C GLU A 24 -6.46 -29.93 1.22
N GLY A 25 -5.20 -29.52 1.28
CA GLY A 25 -4.78 -28.29 1.95
C GLY A 25 -5.55 -27.12 1.37
N LYS A 26 -5.77 -26.05 2.17
CA LYS A 26 -6.45 -24.85 1.69
C LYS A 26 -5.73 -24.26 0.48
N LYS A 27 -6.50 -23.72 -0.47
CA LYS A 27 -5.98 -23.02 -1.64
C LYS A 27 -5.45 -21.64 -1.22
N THR A 28 -4.28 -21.27 -1.66
CA THR A 28 -3.63 -20.02 -1.22
C THR A 28 -4.09 -18.83 -2.06
N LEU A 29 -4.58 -17.78 -1.38
CA LEU A 29 -4.78 -16.43 -1.90
C LEU A 29 -3.59 -15.58 -1.43
N ALA A 30 -2.71 -15.20 -2.35
CA ALA A 30 -1.48 -14.49 -1.99
C ALA A 30 -1.64 -12.97 -2.10
N ILE A 31 -1.21 -12.23 -1.08
CA ILE A 31 -1.03 -10.78 -1.10
C ILE A 31 0.47 -10.51 -1.01
N VAL A 32 1.04 -9.93 -2.07
CA VAL A 32 2.45 -9.56 -2.15
C VAL A 32 2.54 -8.04 -2.06
N VAL A 33 3.29 -7.57 -1.06
CA VAL A 33 3.50 -6.14 -0.80
C VAL A 33 4.92 -5.71 -1.16
N LYS A 34 5.15 -4.41 -1.32
CA LYS A 34 6.45 -3.83 -1.72
C LYS A 34 7.60 -4.24 -0.80
N GLY A 35 7.35 -4.31 0.52
CA GLY A 35 8.37 -4.68 1.50
C GLY A 35 7.80 -4.85 2.90
N LEU A 36 8.44 -5.72 3.69
CA LEU A 36 8.03 -6.02 5.06
C LEU A 36 8.62 -5.04 6.10
N ASP A 37 9.51 -4.15 5.67
CA ASP A 37 10.15 -3.12 6.50
C ASP A 37 9.27 -1.86 6.70
N ASN A 38 8.17 -1.72 5.97
CA ASN A 38 7.28 -0.58 6.08
C ASN A 38 6.04 -0.92 6.92
N PRO A 39 5.81 -0.23 8.06
CA PRO A 39 4.68 -0.47 8.95
C PRO A 39 3.28 -0.32 8.31
N PHE A 40 3.18 0.41 7.20
CA PHE A 40 1.94 0.53 6.43
C PHE A 40 1.43 -0.85 5.98
N PHE A 41 2.33 -1.67 5.46
CA PHE A 41 1.97 -2.99 4.94
C PHE A 41 1.59 -3.99 6.02
N GLU A 42 2.05 -3.79 7.26
CA GLU A 42 1.61 -4.62 8.39
C GLU A 42 0.10 -4.49 8.63
N GLN A 43 -0.52 -3.34 8.33
CA GLN A 43 -1.98 -3.20 8.42
C GLN A 43 -2.71 -4.05 7.37
N ILE A 44 -2.13 -4.24 6.18
CA ILE A 44 -2.64 -5.17 5.17
C ILE A 44 -2.56 -6.62 5.70
N ASN A 45 -1.44 -6.98 6.36
CA ASN A 45 -1.30 -8.28 7.02
C ASN A 45 -2.39 -8.51 8.07
N LEU A 46 -2.61 -7.53 8.95
CA LEU A 46 -3.67 -7.62 9.97
C LEU A 46 -5.06 -7.79 9.34
N GLY A 47 -5.34 -7.12 8.23
CA GLY A 47 -6.57 -7.31 7.46
C GLY A 47 -6.71 -8.73 6.88
N CYS A 48 -5.63 -9.27 6.30
CA CYS A 48 -5.57 -10.65 5.81
C CYS A 48 -5.81 -11.68 6.93
N GLN A 49 -5.20 -11.47 8.09
CA GLN A 49 -5.40 -12.32 9.28
C GLN A 49 -6.84 -12.22 9.82
N ASP A 50 -7.42 -11.01 9.84
CA ASP A 50 -8.81 -10.81 10.27
C ASP A 50 -9.79 -11.54 9.33
N TRP A 51 -9.57 -11.45 8.02
CA TRP A 51 -10.35 -12.23 7.06
C TRP A 51 -10.26 -13.74 7.34
N ALA A 52 -9.05 -14.27 7.53
CA ALA A 52 -8.83 -15.68 7.81
C ALA A 52 -9.52 -16.13 9.11
N LYS A 53 -9.47 -15.31 10.15
CA LYS A 53 -10.15 -15.55 11.43
C LYS A 53 -11.68 -15.59 11.29
N ASN A 54 -12.24 -14.70 10.45
CA ASN A 54 -13.68 -14.61 10.22
C ASN A 54 -14.18 -15.67 9.24
N ASN A 55 -13.27 -16.34 8.49
CA ASN A 55 -13.59 -17.37 7.50
C ASN A 55 -12.87 -18.70 7.78
N PRO A 56 -13.01 -19.31 9.00
CA PRO A 56 -12.23 -20.49 9.40
C PRO A 56 -12.52 -21.72 8.53
N ASN A 57 -13.74 -21.80 7.99
CA ASN A 57 -14.21 -22.93 7.16
C ASN A 57 -14.03 -22.69 5.65
N SER A 58 -13.39 -21.58 5.24
CA SER A 58 -13.10 -21.33 3.83
C SER A 58 -12.17 -22.41 3.27
N GLU A 59 -12.34 -22.80 2.01
CA GLU A 59 -11.40 -23.62 1.27
C GLU A 59 -10.11 -22.86 0.92
N TYR A 60 -10.08 -21.55 1.19
CA TYR A 60 -8.94 -20.68 0.93
C TYR A 60 -8.26 -20.25 2.23
N GLU A 61 -6.97 -19.96 2.12
CA GLU A 61 -6.18 -19.27 3.15
C GLU A 61 -5.63 -17.96 2.58
N CYS A 62 -5.45 -16.96 3.41
CA CYS A 62 -4.81 -15.70 3.04
C CYS A 62 -3.32 -15.76 3.42
N LEU A 63 -2.45 -15.67 2.42
CA LEU A 63 -1.00 -15.57 2.58
C LEU A 63 -0.57 -14.13 2.32
N TYR A 64 -0.04 -13.49 3.34
CA TYR A 64 0.61 -12.19 3.23
C TYR A 64 2.14 -12.39 3.16
N THR A 65 2.80 -11.73 2.21
CA THR A 65 4.26 -11.81 2.03
C THR A 65 4.79 -10.61 1.24
N GLY A 66 6.11 -10.47 1.22
CA GLY A 66 6.84 -9.45 0.47
C GLY A 66 8.35 -9.65 0.64
N PRO A 67 9.19 -8.93 -0.10
CA PRO A 67 10.62 -8.88 0.16
C PRO A 67 10.89 -8.25 1.54
N ALA A 68 12.07 -8.51 2.10
CA ALA A 68 12.44 -7.97 3.41
C ALA A 68 12.52 -6.43 3.42
N SER A 69 12.85 -5.84 2.27
CA SER A 69 12.96 -4.38 2.10
C SER A 69 12.16 -3.90 0.89
N SER A 70 11.53 -2.75 1.03
CA SER A 70 10.80 -2.05 -0.04
C SER A 70 11.72 -1.59 -1.20
N THR A 71 13.04 -1.64 -0.99
CA THR A 71 14.03 -1.36 -2.05
C THR A 71 14.41 -2.59 -2.88
N ASP A 72 13.95 -3.79 -2.50
CA ASP A 72 14.25 -5.03 -3.21
C ASP A 72 13.20 -5.33 -4.30
N GLU A 73 13.11 -4.47 -5.30
CA GLU A 73 12.18 -4.61 -6.43
C GLU A 73 12.34 -5.94 -7.19
N ALA A 74 13.59 -6.40 -7.34
CA ALA A 74 13.89 -7.68 -8.01
C ALA A 74 13.41 -8.88 -7.17
N GLY A 75 13.59 -8.81 -5.86
CA GLY A 75 13.09 -9.82 -4.93
C GLY A 75 11.57 -9.91 -4.93
N GLU A 76 10.86 -8.78 -5.06
CA GLU A 76 9.39 -8.77 -5.21
C GLU A 76 8.95 -9.51 -6.48
N VAL A 77 9.57 -9.20 -7.62
CA VAL A 77 9.27 -9.87 -8.89
C VAL A 77 9.54 -11.39 -8.81
N GLN A 78 10.68 -11.78 -8.22
CA GLN A 78 11.01 -13.20 -8.03
C GLN A 78 9.99 -13.91 -7.11
N LEU A 79 9.54 -13.24 -6.05
CA LEU A 79 8.54 -13.79 -5.13
C LEU A 79 7.20 -14.03 -5.83
N VAL A 80 6.77 -13.13 -6.72
CA VAL A 80 5.56 -13.34 -7.54
C VAL A 80 5.73 -14.55 -8.44
N ASP A 81 6.89 -14.74 -9.09
CA ASP A 81 7.20 -15.92 -9.91
C ASP A 81 7.10 -17.20 -9.11
N ASP A 82 7.70 -17.22 -7.93
CA ASP A 82 7.73 -18.38 -7.05
C ASP A 82 6.31 -18.78 -6.60
N LEU A 83 5.49 -17.79 -6.23
CA LEU A 83 4.11 -18.05 -5.82
C LEU A 83 3.24 -18.58 -6.96
N LEU A 84 3.36 -17.99 -8.15
CA LEU A 84 2.65 -18.48 -9.34
C LEU A 84 3.10 -19.90 -9.71
N SER A 85 4.39 -20.21 -9.60
CA SER A 85 4.95 -21.55 -9.84
C SER A 85 4.49 -22.57 -8.80
N LYS A 86 4.27 -22.15 -7.55
CA LYS A 86 3.72 -23.00 -6.48
C LYS A 86 2.22 -23.25 -6.60
N GLY A 87 1.54 -22.57 -7.53
CA GLY A 87 0.13 -22.80 -7.82
C GLY A 87 -0.83 -22.11 -6.86
N VAL A 88 -0.55 -20.86 -6.46
CA VAL A 88 -1.54 -20.03 -5.74
C VAL A 88 -2.84 -19.91 -6.53
N ALA A 89 -3.97 -19.83 -5.85
CA ALA A 89 -5.28 -19.77 -6.51
C ALA A 89 -5.56 -18.39 -7.14
N ALA A 90 -5.05 -17.32 -6.54
CA ALA A 90 -5.04 -15.96 -7.05
C ALA A 90 -3.95 -15.15 -6.35
N ILE A 91 -3.59 -14.00 -6.94
CA ILE A 91 -2.55 -13.13 -6.39
C ILE A 91 -2.98 -11.65 -6.47
N ALA A 92 -2.78 -10.93 -5.35
CA ALA A 92 -2.88 -9.49 -5.25
C ALA A 92 -1.46 -8.92 -5.06
N ILE A 93 -1.05 -7.94 -5.87
CA ILE A 93 0.31 -7.41 -5.91
C ILE A 93 0.26 -5.90 -5.66
N SER A 94 1.11 -5.40 -4.76
CA SER A 94 1.39 -3.97 -4.61
C SER A 94 2.77 -3.69 -5.24
N PRO A 95 2.86 -3.36 -6.54
CA PRO A 95 4.15 -3.29 -7.23
C PRO A 95 5.00 -2.12 -6.73
N SER A 96 6.24 -2.38 -6.31
CA SER A 96 7.25 -1.38 -5.99
C SER A 96 7.81 -0.71 -7.25
N ASN A 97 7.87 -1.46 -8.35
CA ASN A 97 8.22 -0.97 -9.68
C ASN A 97 7.18 -1.45 -10.69
N ALA A 98 6.20 -0.60 -10.98
CA ALA A 98 5.08 -0.95 -11.85
C ALA A 98 5.52 -1.36 -13.27
N PRO A 99 6.47 -0.69 -13.97
CA PRO A 99 7.01 -1.14 -15.25
C PRO A 99 7.68 -2.52 -15.20
N ALA A 100 8.51 -2.79 -14.19
CA ALA A 100 9.21 -4.07 -14.05
C ALA A 100 8.20 -5.21 -13.82
N MET A 101 7.24 -5.02 -12.91
CA MET A 101 6.19 -5.99 -12.64
C MET A 101 5.32 -6.23 -13.86
N ALA A 102 4.89 -5.19 -14.58
CA ALA A 102 4.11 -5.30 -15.81
C ALA A 102 4.85 -6.11 -16.88
N ASN A 103 6.14 -5.84 -17.10
CA ASN A 103 6.96 -6.59 -18.03
C ASN A 103 7.04 -8.07 -17.65
N ARG A 104 7.18 -8.37 -16.35
CA ARG A 104 7.21 -9.75 -15.89
C ARG A 104 5.88 -10.46 -16.07
N LEU A 105 4.76 -9.83 -15.71
CA LEU A 105 3.43 -10.39 -15.91
C LEU A 105 3.12 -10.69 -17.40
N LYS A 106 3.59 -9.84 -18.33
CA LYS A 106 3.50 -10.11 -19.79
C LYS A 106 4.26 -11.37 -20.18
N GLN A 107 5.44 -11.62 -19.61
CA GLN A 107 6.27 -12.78 -19.92
C GLN A 107 5.67 -14.06 -19.37
N ILE A 108 5.18 -14.04 -18.13
CA ILE A 108 4.62 -15.22 -17.46
C ILE A 108 3.23 -15.57 -17.99
N ALA A 109 2.42 -14.58 -18.35
CA ALA A 109 1.00 -14.72 -18.71
C ALA A 109 0.25 -15.63 -17.71
N PRO A 110 0.07 -15.20 -16.45
CA PRO A 110 -0.49 -16.02 -15.37
C PRO A 110 -1.82 -16.65 -15.76
N LYS A 111 -2.04 -17.90 -15.31
CA LYS A 111 -3.31 -18.64 -15.55
C LYS A 111 -4.33 -18.42 -14.43
N VAL A 112 -3.91 -17.80 -13.34
CA VAL A 112 -4.74 -17.47 -12.18
C VAL A 112 -5.09 -15.98 -12.20
N PRO A 113 -6.17 -15.56 -11.54
CA PRO A 113 -6.50 -14.15 -11.42
C PRO A 113 -5.37 -13.35 -10.76
N VAL A 114 -5.03 -12.22 -11.39
CA VAL A 114 -4.12 -11.21 -10.84
C VAL A 114 -4.91 -9.95 -10.57
N MET A 115 -4.75 -9.38 -9.38
CA MET A 115 -5.22 -8.03 -9.06
C MET A 115 -4.08 -7.22 -8.47
N THR A 116 -4.25 -5.90 -8.41
CA THR A 116 -3.33 -5.03 -7.69
C THR A 116 -3.97 -4.51 -6.41
N VAL A 117 -3.14 -4.24 -5.40
CA VAL A 117 -3.55 -3.71 -4.09
C VAL A 117 -2.61 -2.57 -3.69
N ASP A 118 -3.11 -1.51 -3.03
CA ASP A 118 -2.33 -0.34 -2.59
C ASP A 118 -1.70 0.47 -3.75
N ALA A 119 -0.84 -0.12 -4.55
CA ALA A 119 -0.27 0.44 -5.76
C ALA A 119 -0.78 -0.29 -7.01
N ASP A 120 -0.97 0.43 -8.11
CA ASP A 120 -1.47 -0.13 -9.37
C ASP A 120 -0.36 -0.19 -10.44
N LEU A 121 -0.63 -0.92 -11.50
CA LEU A 121 0.16 -0.83 -12.72
C LEU A 121 -0.12 0.50 -13.44
N SER A 122 0.81 0.93 -14.27
CA SER A 122 0.63 2.12 -15.10
C SER A 122 -0.63 2.00 -15.97
N ALA A 123 -1.21 3.13 -16.36
CA ALA A 123 -2.45 3.15 -17.15
C ALA A 123 -2.37 2.28 -18.41
N ALA A 124 -1.20 2.20 -19.06
CA ALA A 124 -0.98 1.40 -20.25
C ALA A 124 -0.99 -0.12 -19.99
N ASP A 125 -0.71 -0.53 -18.75
CA ASP A 125 -0.52 -1.93 -18.36
C ASP A 125 -1.67 -2.51 -17.51
N ARG A 126 -2.69 -1.71 -17.18
CA ARG A 126 -3.83 -2.14 -16.35
C ARG A 126 -4.60 -3.34 -16.88
N GLY A 127 -4.52 -3.60 -18.18
CA GLY A 127 -5.09 -4.81 -18.78
C GLY A 127 -4.43 -6.12 -18.33
N LEU A 128 -3.32 -6.08 -17.61
CA LEU A 128 -2.63 -7.27 -17.07
C LEU A 128 -3.21 -7.75 -15.74
N ARG A 129 -4.07 -6.97 -15.13
CA ARG A 129 -4.76 -7.30 -13.86
C ARG A 129 -6.27 -7.18 -14.03
N ALA A 130 -7.03 -7.85 -13.18
CA ALA A 130 -8.49 -7.85 -13.22
C ALA A 130 -9.09 -6.60 -12.56
N THR A 131 -8.52 -6.14 -11.46
CA THR A 131 -8.96 -4.95 -10.72
C THR A 131 -7.82 -4.40 -9.84
N PHE A 132 -7.96 -3.14 -9.45
CA PHE A 132 -7.19 -2.50 -8.40
C PHE A 132 -8.06 -2.33 -7.14
N LEU A 133 -7.52 -2.71 -5.98
CA LEU A 133 -8.11 -2.44 -4.66
C LEU A 133 -7.19 -1.54 -3.85
N GLY A 134 -7.60 -0.31 -3.56
CA GLY A 134 -6.74 0.60 -2.83
C GLY A 134 -7.28 2.02 -2.72
N THR A 135 -6.38 2.95 -2.55
CA THR A 135 -6.67 4.38 -2.42
C THR A 135 -6.86 5.04 -3.78
N ASP A 136 -7.82 5.96 -3.89
CA ASP A 136 -7.79 6.96 -4.96
C ASP A 136 -6.61 7.91 -4.70
N ASN A 137 -5.47 7.58 -5.29
CA ASN A 137 -4.22 8.29 -5.03
C ASN A 137 -4.23 9.71 -5.59
N TYR A 138 -4.89 9.95 -6.71
CA TYR A 138 -5.06 11.32 -7.22
C TYR A 138 -5.90 12.16 -6.25
N LEU A 139 -7.03 11.64 -5.78
CA LEU A 139 -7.88 12.30 -4.79
C LEU A 139 -7.14 12.55 -3.47
N MET A 140 -6.27 11.62 -3.04
CA MET A 140 -5.41 11.83 -1.86
C MET A 140 -4.52 13.07 -2.03
N GLY A 141 -3.89 13.23 -3.19
CA GLY A 141 -3.13 14.43 -3.53
C GLY A 141 -3.97 15.70 -3.55
N VAL A 142 -5.19 15.63 -4.09
CA VAL A 142 -6.18 16.74 -4.04
C VAL A 142 -6.45 17.13 -2.59
N LYS A 143 -6.70 16.16 -1.69
CA LYS A 143 -6.96 16.43 -0.27
C LYS A 143 -5.75 17.03 0.44
N MET A 144 -4.53 16.64 0.11
CA MET A 144 -3.32 17.28 0.61
C MET A 144 -3.21 18.74 0.16
N ALA A 145 -3.49 19.02 -1.11
CA ALA A 145 -3.49 20.38 -1.66
C ALA A 145 -4.56 21.26 -1.01
N GLU A 146 -5.78 20.74 -0.83
CA GLU A 146 -6.86 21.46 -0.13
C GLU A 146 -6.43 21.90 1.28
N GLN A 147 -5.72 21.03 2.03
CA GLN A 147 -5.23 21.38 3.36
C GLN A 147 -4.08 22.40 3.30
N ALA A 148 -3.16 22.27 2.36
CA ALA A 148 -2.08 23.23 2.18
C ALA A 148 -2.64 24.64 1.83
N MET A 149 -3.58 24.71 0.88
CA MET A 149 -4.24 25.98 0.50
C MET A 149 -5.09 26.56 1.63
N ARG A 150 -5.75 25.72 2.44
CA ARG A 150 -6.51 26.19 3.62
C ARG A 150 -5.58 26.81 4.67
N LEU A 151 -4.43 26.19 4.92
CA LEU A 151 -3.44 26.65 5.91
C LEU A 151 -2.64 27.86 5.42
N LYS A 152 -2.35 27.93 4.12
CA LYS A 152 -1.60 28.99 3.44
C LYS A 152 -2.40 29.55 2.25
N PRO A 153 -3.46 30.34 2.47
CA PRO A 153 -4.37 30.76 1.39
C PRO A 153 -3.75 31.72 0.36
N LYS A 154 -2.59 32.28 0.66
CA LYS A 154 -1.83 33.11 -0.29
C LYS A 154 -0.81 32.34 -1.09
N GLY A 155 -0.66 31.03 -0.82
CA GLY A 155 0.41 30.21 -1.36
C GLY A 155 1.74 30.41 -0.63
N GLY A 156 2.83 30.07 -1.30
CA GLY A 156 4.19 30.15 -0.77
C GLY A 156 5.14 29.19 -1.49
N THR A 157 6.29 29.00 -0.88
CA THR A 157 7.26 28.00 -1.33
C THR A 157 6.91 26.61 -0.80
N VAL A 158 7.10 25.58 -1.61
CA VAL A 158 6.74 24.20 -1.24
C VAL A 158 7.80 23.21 -1.66
N CYS A 159 8.00 22.19 -0.84
CA CYS A 159 8.73 20.97 -1.20
C CYS A 159 7.83 19.74 -1.06
N LEU A 160 7.79 18.90 -2.07
CA LEU A 160 7.12 17.61 -2.01
C LEU A 160 8.17 16.52 -1.74
N GLN A 161 7.88 15.64 -0.78
CA GLN A 161 8.67 14.44 -0.54
C GLN A 161 7.91 13.23 -1.07
N LEU A 162 8.50 12.57 -2.06
CA LEU A 162 7.95 11.42 -2.78
C LEU A 162 8.67 10.13 -2.38
N GLY A 163 8.12 8.98 -2.79
CA GLY A 163 8.74 7.66 -2.65
C GLY A 163 9.71 7.34 -3.78
N ASN A 164 9.48 6.22 -4.47
CA ASN A 164 10.23 5.85 -5.65
C ASN A 164 9.64 6.55 -6.90
N VAL A 165 10.51 6.96 -7.81
CA VAL A 165 10.11 7.59 -9.08
C VAL A 165 9.23 6.68 -9.97
N ALA A 166 9.35 5.35 -9.81
CA ALA A 166 8.58 4.35 -10.54
C ALA A 166 7.24 3.98 -9.88
N ASP A 167 6.90 4.60 -8.75
CA ASP A 167 5.66 4.36 -8.02
C ASP A 167 4.49 5.14 -8.64
N ASP A 168 3.59 4.44 -9.33
CA ASP A 168 2.42 5.07 -9.98
C ASP A 168 1.50 5.76 -8.96
N ASN A 169 1.27 5.16 -7.79
CA ASN A 169 0.44 5.72 -6.73
C ASN A 169 1.02 7.03 -6.16
N ILE A 170 2.31 7.10 -5.93
CA ILE A 170 2.98 8.29 -5.40
C ILE A 170 2.98 9.42 -6.43
N ASN A 171 3.24 9.09 -7.68
CA ASN A 171 3.18 10.04 -8.79
C ASN A 171 1.75 10.59 -8.99
N ALA A 172 0.72 9.75 -8.84
CA ALA A 172 -0.67 10.20 -8.89
C ALA A 172 -1.02 11.17 -7.76
N ARG A 173 -0.53 10.94 -6.52
CA ARG A 173 -0.70 11.89 -5.41
C ARG A 173 -0.03 13.23 -5.70
N ALA A 174 1.20 13.22 -6.20
CA ALA A 174 1.92 14.44 -6.57
C ALA A 174 1.20 15.20 -7.70
N ALA A 175 0.67 14.50 -8.70
CA ALA A 175 -0.15 15.09 -9.76
C ALA A 175 -1.44 15.72 -9.19
N GLY A 176 -2.17 14.99 -8.34
CA GLY A 176 -3.36 15.50 -7.67
C GLY A 176 -3.09 16.77 -6.86
N PHE A 177 -1.98 16.83 -6.13
CA PHE A 177 -1.55 18.03 -5.40
C PHE A 177 -1.28 19.20 -6.37
N ARG A 178 -0.41 18.97 -7.37
CA ARG A 178 0.03 20.03 -8.31
C ARG A 178 -1.11 20.56 -9.16
N GLU A 179 -1.97 19.69 -9.67
CA GLU A 179 -3.10 20.09 -10.51
C GLU A 179 -4.20 20.79 -9.72
N THR A 180 -4.40 20.45 -8.46
CA THR A 180 -5.35 21.15 -7.59
C THR A 180 -4.90 22.59 -7.31
N VAL A 181 -3.62 22.78 -7.08
CA VAL A 181 -3.03 24.09 -6.83
C VAL A 181 -2.88 24.90 -8.11
N GLY A 182 -2.33 24.29 -9.16
CA GLY A 182 -1.83 25.00 -10.34
C GLY A 182 -2.69 24.88 -11.58
N GLY A 183 -3.69 23.97 -11.58
CA GLY A 183 -4.50 23.66 -12.76
C GLY A 183 -4.03 22.39 -13.48
N LYS A 184 -4.91 21.86 -14.32
CA LYS A 184 -4.71 20.59 -15.02
C LYS A 184 -3.43 20.58 -15.86
N GLY A 185 -2.66 19.49 -15.74
CA GLY A 185 -1.43 19.26 -16.50
C GLY A 185 -0.19 19.99 -15.94
N VAL A 186 -0.28 20.58 -14.75
CA VAL A 186 0.87 21.20 -14.09
C VAL A 186 1.75 20.10 -13.50
N GLU A 187 2.93 19.91 -14.08
CA GLU A 187 3.92 18.91 -13.62
C GLU A 187 4.84 19.45 -12.51
N ARG A 188 4.98 20.80 -12.41
CA ARG A 188 5.75 21.48 -11.38
C ARG A 188 5.16 22.86 -11.12
N LEU A 189 5.02 23.23 -9.85
CA LEU A 189 4.55 24.55 -9.46
C LEU A 189 5.67 25.60 -9.62
N SER A 190 5.41 26.62 -10.41
CA SER A 190 6.33 27.74 -10.71
C SER A 190 5.62 29.10 -10.60
N GLY A 191 4.78 29.27 -9.55
CA GLY A 191 3.97 30.45 -9.28
C GLY A 191 2.47 30.25 -9.47
N GLN A 192 2.02 29.12 -10.03
CA GLN A 192 0.61 28.84 -10.21
C GLN A 192 -0.10 28.73 -8.85
N GLY A 193 -1.29 29.31 -8.74
CA GLY A 193 -2.04 29.34 -7.48
C GLY A 193 -1.30 30.06 -6.33
N GLY A 194 -0.25 30.83 -6.63
CA GLY A 194 0.62 31.45 -5.64
C GLY A 194 1.69 30.53 -5.07
N TRP A 195 1.85 29.31 -5.60
CA TRP A 195 2.80 28.32 -5.08
C TRP A 195 3.99 28.08 -6.02
N THR A 196 5.17 27.89 -5.43
CA THR A 196 6.40 27.59 -6.16
C THR A 196 7.14 26.45 -5.48
N GLU A 197 7.39 25.36 -6.20
CA GLU A 197 8.30 24.31 -5.74
C GLU A 197 9.74 24.84 -5.73
N ILE A 198 10.41 24.77 -4.57
CA ILE A 198 11.80 25.22 -4.41
C ILE A 198 12.76 24.41 -5.28
N GLU A 199 13.96 24.95 -5.53
CA GLU A 199 15.04 24.21 -6.19
C GLU A 199 15.42 22.96 -5.35
N GLY A 200 15.78 21.87 -6.00
CA GLY A 200 16.08 20.61 -5.33
C GLY A 200 14.85 19.78 -4.93
N CYS A 201 13.62 20.31 -5.08
CA CYS A 201 12.39 19.56 -4.87
C CYS A 201 11.70 19.24 -6.21
N PRO A 202 10.96 18.11 -6.30
CA PRO A 202 10.70 17.15 -5.22
C PRO A 202 11.92 16.34 -4.82
N VAL A 203 11.95 15.86 -3.57
CA VAL A 203 12.94 14.89 -3.09
C VAL A 203 12.34 13.48 -3.10
N TYR A 204 13.16 12.45 -3.36
CA TYR A 204 12.72 11.07 -3.49
C TYR A 204 13.35 10.20 -2.39
N THR A 205 12.52 9.61 -1.54
CA THR A 205 12.98 8.78 -0.42
C THR A 205 13.36 7.37 -0.83
N ASN A 206 12.95 6.92 -2.02
CA ASN A 206 13.00 5.51 -2.44
C ASN A 206 12.42 4.57 -1.36
N ASP A 207 11.32 5.02 -0.72
CA ASP A 207 10.60 4.35 0.36
C ASP A 207 11.44 4.09 1.64
N GLN A 208 12.60 4.77 1.78
CA GLN A 208 13.49 4.64 2.93
C GLN A 208 13.15 5.66 4.02
N ILE A 209 12.88 5.17 5.22
CA ILE A 209 12.46 5.97 6.38
C ILE A 209 13.58 6.92 6.85
N ASP A 210 14.81 6.42 6.93
CA ASP A 210 15.96 7.22 7.38
C ASP A 210 16.29 8.33 6.38
N LEU A 211 16.27 8.03 5.08
CA LEU A 211 16.49 9.00 4.02
C LEU A 211 15.42 10.09 4.04
N ALA A 212 14.17 9.75 4.35
CA ALA A 212 13.09 10.72 4.45
C ALA A 212 13.37 11.78 5.52
N ASN A 213 13.81 11.36 6.71
CA ASN A 213 14.15 12.30 7.79
C ASN A 213 15.40 13.13 7.47
N GLN A 214 16.42 12.53 6.86
CA GLN A 214 17.62 13.26 6.42
C GLN A 214 17.25 14.36 5.40
N GLN A 215 16.48 14.03 4.38
CA GLN A 215 16.04 14.98 3.35
C GLN A 215 15.22 16.14 3.95
N MET A 216 14.35 15.87 4.93
CA MET A 216 13.62 16.92 5.64
C MET A 216 14.59 17.88 6.34
N ALA A 217 15.57 17.36 7.08
CA ALA A 217 16.57 18.18 7.78
C ALA A 217 17.40 19.02 6.80
N ASP A 218 17.82 18.44 5.68
CA ASP A 218 18.58 19.12 4.64
C ASP A 218 17.78 20.25 4.00
N VAL A 219 16.50 20.00 3.68
CA VAL A 219 15.59 21.03 3.11
C VAL A 219 15.34 22.15 4.11
N PHE A 220 15.07 21.87 5.38
CA PHE A 220 14.82 22.89 6.39
C PHE A 220 16.05 23.74 6.69
N THR A 221 17.25 23.17 6.54
CA THR A 221 18.52 23.88 6.71
C THR A 221 18.85 24.75 5.51
N SER A 222 18.66 24.22 4.28
CA SER A 222 19.01 24.94 3.04
C SER A 222 17.95 25.96 2.63
N HIS A 223 16.70 25.78 3.05
CA HIS A 223 15.57 26.66 2.74
C HIS A 223 14.83 27.07 4.04
N PRO A 224 15.47 27.93 4.87
CA PRO A 224 14.86 28.35 6.14
C PRO A 224 13.55 29.09 5.98
N ASP A 225 13.28 29.66 4.82
CA ASP A 225 12.03 30.40 4.52
C ASP A 225 10.97 29.54 3.80
N LEU A 226 11.10 28.22 3.85
CA LEU A 226 10.11 27.31 3.26
C LEU A 226 8.75 27.48 3.95
N ASP A 227 7.68 27.62 3.16
CA ASP A 227 6.31 27.77 3.66
C ASP A 227 5.60 26.43 3.90
N ALA A 228 5.87 25.42 3.08
CA ALA A 228 5.20 24.13 3.18
C ALA A 228 6.11 22.96 2.82
N PHE A 229 6.02 21.88 3.62
CA PHE A 229 6.63 20.60 3.31
C PHE A 229 5.54 19.53 3.24
N ILE A 230 5.42 18.86 2.08
CA ILE A 230 4.35 17.89 1.84
C ILE A 230 4.95 16.49 1.79
N LEU A 231 4.67 15.70 2.81
CA LEU A 231 5.00 14.27 2.88
C LEU A 231 3.94 13.50 2.07
N ILE A 232 4.21 13.22 0.80
CA ILE A 232 3.27 12.50 -0.09
C ILE A 232 2.98 11.08 0.42
N GLY A 233 3.90 10.51 1.18
CA GLY A 233 3.72 9.31 2.01
C GLY A 233 4.23 9.56 3.43
N GLY A 234 3.96 8.62 4.33
CA GLY A 234 4.22 8.78 5.77
C GLY A 234 5.62 8.36 6.24
N TRP A 235 6.60 8.15 5.35
CA TRP A 235 7.89 7.51 5.70
C TRP A 235 8.62 8.16 6.86
N ALA A 236 8.80 9.48 6.84
CA ALA A 236 9.55 10.18 7.88
C ALA A 236 8.97 9.94 9.29
N GLN A 237 7.64 9.86 9.40
CA GLN A 237 6.93 9.70 10.65
C GLN A 237 6.95 8.27 11.21
N PHE A 238 7.37 7.26 10.41
CA PHE A 238 7.59 5.90 10.88
C PHE A 238 8.83 5.75 11.78
N ALA A 239 9.72 6.75 11.82
CA ALA A 239 10.79 6.88 12.80
C ALA A 239 10.51 8.07 13.75
N PRO A 240 9.60 7.93 14.76
CA PRO A 240 9.09 9.06 15.53
C PRO A 240 10.17 9.90 16.22
N GLN A 241 11.25 9.25 16.68
CA GLN A 241 12.36 9.94 17.34
C GLN A 241 13.17 10.79 16.36
N ALA A 242 13.51 10.25 15.17
CA ALA A 242 14.21 10.99 14.13
C ALA A 242 13.34 12.13 13.59
N TYR A 243 12.06 11.88 13.34
CA TYR A 243 11.09 12.89 12.92
C TYR A 243 10.95 14.01 13.96
N ALA A 244 10.88 13.67 15.26
CA ALA A 244 10.85 14.65 16.34
C ALA A 244 12.11 15.52 16.36
N GLN A 245 13.31 14.93 16.24
CA GLN A 245 14.58 15.67 16.18
C GLN A 245 14.64 16.67 15.01
N VAL A 246 14.12 16.30 13.85
CA VAL A 246 14.05 17.19 12.68
C VAL A 246 13.04 18.31 12.90
N THR A 247 11.83 17.98 13.37
CA THR A 247 10.76 18.95 13.56
C THR A 247 11.00 19.88 14.76
N ASP A 248 11.75 19.47 15.79
CA ASP A 248 12.16 20.32 16.92
C ASP A 248 12.98 21.53 16.45
N GLN A 249 13.78 21.41 15.38
CA GLN A 249 14.57 22.50 14.82
C GLN A 249 13.70 23.63 14.22
N VAL A 250 12.48 23.31 13.85
CA VAL A 250 11.54 24.24 13.19
C VAL A 250 10.21 24.39 13.97
N MET A 251 10.17 23.92 15.23
CA MET A 251 8.93 23.84 16.01
C MET A 251 8.25 25.19 16.17
N ASP A 252 9.00 26.29 16.33
CA ASP A 252 8.42 27.62 16.45
C ASP A 252 7.70 28.05 15.15
N LYS A 253 8.26 27.67 13.99
CA LYS A 253 7.63 27.92 12.68
C LYS A 253 6.40 27.05 12.46
N LEU A 254 6.42 25.81 12.96
CA LEU A 254 5.24 24.94 12.94
C LEU A 254 4.11 25.52 13.79
N LYS A 255 4.42 25.98 15.01
CA LYS A 255 3.42 26.60 15.90
C LYS A 255 2.83 27.90 15.33
N SER A 256 3.66 28.74 14.70
CA SER A 256 3.19 29.99 14.06
C SER A 256 2.52 29.75 12.70
N LYS A 257 2.63 28.53 12.15
CA LYS A 257 2.23 28.16 10.79
C LYS A 257 3.02 28.95 9.70
N ASP A 258 4.21 29.48 10.04
CA ASP A 258 5.14 30.03 9.05
C ASP A 258 5.64 28.89 8.15
N LEU A 259 5.90 27.72 8.70
CA LEU A 259 6.07 26.45 7.99
C LEU A 259 4.89 25.53 8.30
N ILE A 260 4.28 24.95 7.28
CA ILE A 260 3.27 23.90 7.46
C ILE A 260 3.79 22.55 6.98
N ILE A 261 3.33 21.48 7.63
CA ILE A 261 3.54 20.08 7.18
C ILE A 261 2.17 19.45 6.98
N VAL A 262 1.93 18.94 5.78
CA VAL A 262 0.79 18.07 5.44
C VAL A 262 1.36 16.71 5.05
N ALA A 263 0.83 15.63 5.61
CA ALA A 263 1.42 14.31 5.44
C ALA A 263 0.40 13.25 5.05
N GLY A 264 0.87 12.21 4.36
CA GLY A 264 0.14 10.98 4.10
C GLY A 264 0.04 10.11 5.35
N ASP A 265 -1.00 9.30 5.37
CA ASP A 265 -1.34 8.26 6.33
C ASP A 265 -1.79 8.77 7.72
N THR A 266 -2.50 7.88 8.42
CA THR A 266 -3.05 8.11 9.77
C THR A 266 -2.79 6.92 10.69
N LEU A 267 -1.66 6.23 10.50
CA LEU A 267 -1.24 5.19 11.43
C LEU A 267 -0.81 5.81 12.78
N PRO A 268 -0.71 5.02 13.85
CA PRO A 268 -0.43 5.56 15.18
C PRO A 268 0.74 6.53 15.27
N PRO A 269 1.91 6.32 14.63
CA PRO A 269 3.00 7.30 14.67
C PRO A 269 2.65 8.64 14.01
N GLN A 270 1.93 8.63 12.87
CA GLN A 270 1.51 9.84 12.18
C GLN A 270 0.48 10.62 12.99
N VAL A 271 -0.50 9.92 13.57
CA VAL A 271 -1.51 10.53 14.45
C VAL A 271 -0.86 11.13 15.70
N GLN A 272 0.17 10.47 16.25
CA GLN A 272 0.91 11.00 17.39
C GLN A 272 1.68 12.27 17.01
N ALA A 273 2.38 12.27 15.88
CA ALA A 273 3.08 13.45 15.36
C ALA A 273 2.13 14.64 15.13
N PHE A 274 0.93 14.36 14.60
CA PHE A 274 -0.12 15.37 14.45
C PHE A 274 -0.57 15.94 15.80
N LYS A 275 -0.86 15.10 16.79
CA LYS A 275 -1.25 15.53 18.15
C LYS A 275 -0.18 16.35 18.86
N GLU A 276 1.09 16.12 18.54
CA GLU A 276 2.23 16.89 19.06
C GLU A 276 2.47 18.22 18.30
N GLY A 277 1.64 18.53 17.29
CA GLY A 277 1.79 19.74 16.47
C GLY A 277 2.98 19.68 15.52
N ARG A 278 3.47 18.49 15.19
CA ARG A 278 4.60 18.26 14.25
C ARG A 278 4.13 18.12 12.80
N SER A 279 2.83 18.10 12.57
CA SER A 279 2.16 18.24 11.28
C SER A 279 0.80 18.89 11.49
N HIS A 280 0.22 19.45 10.43
CA HIS A 280 -1.00 20.25 10.49
C HIS A 280 -2.22 19.55 9.90
N ALA A 281 -1.98 18.51 9.09
CA ALA A 281 -3.01 17.63 8.57
C ALA A 281 -2.38 16.28 8.18
N GLN A 282 -3.18 15.22 8.31
CA GLN A 282 -2.85 13.89 7.85
C GLN A 282 -3.95 13.39 6.92
N ILE A 283 -3.57 12.84 5.77
CA ILE A 283 -4.52 12.26 4.82
C ILE A 283 -4.32 10.76 4.82
N GLY A 284 -5.23 10.06 5.50
CA GLY A 284 -5.13 8.63 5.77
C GLY A 284 -5.65 7.76 4.63
N GLN A 285 -4.99 6.65 4.45
CA GLN A 285 -5.44 5.51 3.68
C GLN A 285 -6.05 4.45 4.62
N ARG A 286 -6.65 3.39 4.05
CA ARG A 286 -7.23 2.28 4.81
C ARG A 286 -6.58 0.94 4.48
N PRO A 287 -5.29 0.73 4.83
CA PRO A 287 -4.57 -0.50 4.47
C PRO A 287 -5.14 -1.75 5.12
N PHE A 288 -5.69 -1.68 6.35
CA PHE A 288 -6.39 -2.81 6.96
C PHE A 288 -7.56 -3.28 6.10
N GLU A 289 -8.39 -2.35 5.60
CA GLU A 289 -9.53 -2.65 4.72
C GLU A 289 -9.04 -3.29 3.40
N MET A 290 -7.90 -2.86 2.85
CA MET A 290 -7.32 -3.47 1.66
C MET A 290 -7.01 -4.96 1.91
N GLY A 291 -6.33 -5.27 3.01
CA GLY A 291 -6.00 -6.65 3.38
C GLY A 291 -7.23 -7.51 3.70
N GLN A 292 -8.23 -6.93 4.35
CA GLN A 292 -9.47 -7.62 4.73
C GLN A 292 -10.34 -7.95 3.51
N ARG A 293 -10.41 -7.05 2.52
CA ARG A 293 -11.27 -7.22 1.32
C ARG A 293 -10.60 -8.02 0.21
N ALA A 294 -9.28 -7.99 0.09
CA ALA A 294 -8.56 -8.63 -1.02
C ALA A 294 -8.88 -10.12 -1.20
N PRO A 295 -8.97 -10.97 -0.14
CA PRO A 295 -9.33 -12.37 -0.31
C PRO A 295 -10.71 -12.58 -0.93
N ASP A 296 -11.74 -11.84 -0.50
CA ASP A 296 -13.09 -11.97 -1.06
C ASP A 296 -13.13 -11.53 -2.53
N VAL A 297 -12.37 -10.49 -2.91
CA VAL A 297 -12.24 -10.05 -4.30
C VAL A 297 -11.57 -11.15 -5.13
N MET A 298 -10.47 -11.74 -4.64
CA MET A 298 -9.78 -12.85 -5.32
C MET A 298 -10.69 -14.07 -5.51
N ILE A 299 -11.53 -14.42 -4.51
CA ILE A 299 -12.50 -15.52 -4.62
C ILE A 299 -13.52 -15.24 -5.71
N LYS A 300 -14.07 -14.04 -5.80
CA LYS A 300 -14.98 -13.65 -6.87
C LYS A 300 -14.33 -13.75 -8.25
N LEU A 301 -13.07 -13.31 -8.37
CA LEU A 301 -12.32 -13.43 -9.62
C LEU A 301 -12.06 -14.89 -10.01
N ILE A 302 -11.77 -15.78 -9.06
CA ILE A 302 -11.63 -17.23 -9.29
C ILE A 302 -12.95 -17.81 -9.79
N ALA A 303 -14.09 -17.37 -9.25
CA ALA A 303 -15.43 -17.77 -9.69
C ALA A 303 -15.84 -17.20 -11.07
N GLY A 304 -15.01 -16.36 -11.67
CA GLY A 304 -15.30 -15.68 -12.95
C GLY A 304 -16.34 -14.54 -12.82
N GLU A 305 -16.57 -14.05 -11.60
CA GLU A 305 -17.49 -12.94 -11.36
C GLU A 305 -16.86 -11.62 -11.80
N LYS A 306 -17.69 -10.71 -12.28
CA LYS A 306 -17.28 -9.33 -12.53
C LYS A 306 -17.15 -8.58 -11.21
N VAL A 307 -16.04 -7.91 -11.03
CA VAL A 307 -15.80 -6.98 -9.93
C VAL A 307 -15.67 -5.55 -10.46
N GLU A 308 -15.90 -4.59 -9.61
CA GLU A 308 -15.67 -3.18 -9.92
C GLU A 308 -14.17 -2.92 -10.15
N ASP A 309 -13.82 -2.01 -11.07
CA ASP A 309 -12.45 -1.59 -11.35
C ASP A 309 -12.39 -0.09 -11.66
N PRO A 310 -11.70 0.70 -10.84
CA PRO A 310 -11.03 0.34 -9.57
C PRO A 310 -12.01 0.19 -8.39
N MET A 311 -11.60 -0.56 -7.36
CA MET A 311 -12.28 -0.68 -6.07
C MET A 311 -11.58 0.21 -5.04
N TYR A 312 -12.10 1.41 -4.81
CA TYR A 312 -11.47 2.32 -3.86
C TYR A 312 -11.84 1.99 -2.41
N THR A 313 -10.86 2.10 -1.51
CA THR A 313 -11.05 2.30 -0.07
C THR A 313 -11.23 3.79 0.21
N GLY A 314 -11.81 4.15 1.35
CA GLY A 314 -12.00 5.56 1.69
C GLY A 314 -10.68 6.28 2.00
N LEU A 315 -10.79 7.61 2.16
CA LEU A 315 -9.74 8.48 2.68
C LEU A 315 -10.19 9.08 4.01
N ASP A 316 -9.27 9.19 4.96
CA ASP A 316 -9.49 9.79 6.26
C ASP A 316 -8.71 11.11 6.36
N VAL A 317 -9.44 12.23 6.43
CA VAL A 317 -8.83 13.57 6.55
C VAL A 317 -8.80 13.95 8.02
N CYS A 318 -7.61 13.95 8.61
CA CYS A 318 -7.37 14.27 10.01
C CYS A 318 -6.82 15.71 10.11
N THR A 319 -7.59 16.59 10.74
CA THR A 319 -7.24 17.99 10.97
C THR A 319 -7.62 18.44 12.38
N GLU A 320 -7.18 19.62 12.80
CA GLU A 320 -7.58 20.18 14.11
C GLU A 320 -9.11 20.39 14.18
N GLU A 321 -9.76 20.76 13.07
CA GLU A 321 -11.19 21.01 13.00
C GLU A 321 -12.01 19.72 12.94
N ASP A 322 -11.42 18.63 12.41
CA ASP A 322 -12.07 17.33 12.33
C ASP A 322 -11.12 16.18 12.77
N PRO A 323 -10.87 16.05 14.08
CA PRO A 323 -10.01 14.99 14.62
C PRO A 323 -10.69 13.61 14.63
N GLY A 324 -11.97 13.53 14.26
CA GLY A 324 -12.76 12.30 14.32
C GLY A 324 -12.28 11.19 13.38
N PHE A 325 -11.49 11.53 12.36
CA PHE A 325 -10.89 10.61 11.41
C PHE A 325 -9.43 10.28 11.68
N CYS A 326 -8.86 10.78 12.78
CA CYS A 326 -7.49 10.51 13.16
C CYS A 326 -7.34 9.09 13.76
N GLY A 327 -6.82 8.16 12.97
CA GLY A 327 -6.47 6.81 13.44
C GLY A 327 -7.66 5.86 13.61
N LYS A 328 -8.60 5.89 12.68
CA LYS A 328 -9.69 4.90 12.58
C LYS A 328 -9.25 3.67 11.79
#